data_cef000885b0d29691c7c4b5c743f61df
#
_entry.id   cef000885b0d29691c7c4b5c743f61df
#
_cell.length_a   1.000
_cell.length_b   1.000
_cell.length_c   1.000
_cell.angle_alpha   90.00
_cell.angle_beta   90.00
_cell.angle_gamma   90.00
#
_symmetry.space_group_name_H-M   'P 1'
#
loop_
_entity.id
_entity.type
_entity.pdbx_description
1 polymer ?
#
loop_
_entity_poly.entity_id
_entity_poly.type
_entity_poly.pdbx_seq_one_letter_code
_entity_poly.pdbx_strand_id
1 'polypeptide(L)'
;MKKHLIAVLAIILAAWVPGAAAGEMSMEAYISGFDYQARKDMKIDSETLAKGLMAGEIQLIDIRFKEEYEAWRMGFSVNIPLNELPGRLDELDKNKIIVTACPHKDRAGLAMAYLRTKGFRSKYLVDGLVGLAEHLRGDKARDFIRAMDSQ
;
A
#
# COMPACT_ATOMS: atom_id res chain seq x y z
N MET A 1 -18.60 39.44 48.55
CA MET A 1 -17.96 39.54 47.22
C MET A 1 -17.48 38.17 46.79
N LYS A 2 -18.27 37.44 45.96
CA LYS A 2 -17.90 36.12 45.47
C LYS A 2 -17.29 36.27 44.07
N LYS A 3 -15.99 35.94 43.90
CA LYS A 3 -15.28 35.96 42.63
C LYS A 3 -15.58 34.65 41.91
N HIS A 4 -16.31 34.72 40.81
CA HIS A 4 -16.53 33.57 39.89
C HIS A 4 -15.30 33.44 39.02
N LEU A 5 -14.58 32.33 39.18
CA LEU A 5 -13.47 31.92 38.33
C LEU A 5 -14.09 31.18 37.11
N ILE A 6 -14.05 31.81 35.95
CA ILE A 6 -14.49 31.16 34.70
C ILE A 6 -13.27 30.39 34.18
N ALA A 7 -13.35 29.06 34.28
CA ALA A 7 -12.39 28.16 33.65
C ALA A 7 -12.67 28.08 32.14
N VAL A 8 -11.82 28.65 31.32
CA VAL A 8 -11.85 28.52 29.86
C VAL A 8 -11.25 27.16 29.51
N LEU A 9 -12.13 26.22 29.17
CA LEU A 9 -11.72 24.90 28.66
C LEU A 9 -11.26 25.05 27.20
N ALA A 10 -9.95 25.08 26.97
CA ALA A 10 -9.39 25.06 25.61
C ALA A 10 -9.57 23.64 25.03
N ILE A 11 -10.55 23.47 24.14
CA ILE A 11 -10.71 22.27 23.35
C ILE A 11 -9.61 22.29 22.28
N ILE A 12 -8.54 21.50 22.50
CA ILE A 12 -7.54 21.24 21.48
C ILE A 12 -8.18 20.31 20.46
N LEU A 13 -8.69 20.86 19.37
CA LEU A 13 -9.01 20.06 18.19
C LEU A 13 -7.66 19.53 17.65
N ALA A 14 -7.38 18.25 17.91
CA ALA A 14 -6.34 17.54 17.20
C ALA A 14 -6.76 17.46 15.72
N ALA A 15 -6.24 18.38 14.90
CA ALA A 15 -6.38 18.30 13.46
C ALA A 15 -5.71 17.00 13.02
N TRP A 16 -6.49 16.06 12.50
CA TRP A 16 -6.00 14.87 11.81
C TRP A 16 -5.24 15.37 10.56
N VAL A 17 -3.92 15.39 10.65
CA VAL A 17 -3.06 15.68 9.51
C VAL A 17 -3.01 14.39 8.69
N PRO A 18 -3.56 14.36 7.46
CA PRO A 18 -3.34 13.22 6.58
C PRO A 18 -1.83 13.06 6.41
N GLY A 19 -1.32 11.85 6.67
CA GLY A 19 0.11 11.58 6.76
C GLY A 19 0.86 12.20 5.59
N ALA A 20 1.70 13.19 5.89
CA ALA A 20 2.58 13.79 4.90
C ALA A 20 3.38 12.67 4.23
N ALA A 21 3.39 12.62 2.91
CA ALA A 21 4.28 11.75 2.17
C ALA A 21 5.70 12.03 2.68
N ALA A 22 6.39 11.01 3.18
CA ALA A 22 7.78 11.16 3.58
C ALA A 22 8.56 11.69 2.36
N GLY A 23 9.44 12.66 2.55
CA GLY A 23 10.28 13.18 1.46
C GLY A 23 11.16 12.07 0.85
N GLU A 24 11.72 12.33 -0.32
CA GLU A 24 12.68 11.40 -0.94
C GLU A 24 13.89 11.18 -0.02
N MET A 25 14.38 9.94 0.05
CA MET A 25 15.59 9.58 0.80
C MET A 25 16.48 8.67 -0.05
N SER A 26 17.77 8.57 0.28
CA SER A 26 18.65 7.60 -0.39
C SER A 26 18.36 6.17 0.10
N MET A 27 18.76 5.17 -0.70
CA MET A 27 18.66 3.76 -0.30
C MET A 27 19.52 3.47 0.93
N GLU A 28 20.69 4.13 1.06
CA GLU A 28 21.57 4.00 2.22
C GLU A 28 20.88 4.50 3.50
N ALA A 29 20.19 5.63 3.43
CA ALA A 29 19.42 6.17 4.55
C ALA A 29 18.25 5.25 4.93
N TYR A 30 17.54 4.71 3.93
CA TYR A 30 16.46 3.76 4.14
C TYR A 30 16.97 2.48 4.85
N ILE A 31 18.08 1.90 4.38
CA ILE A 31 18.66 0.69 4.97
C ILE A 31 19.21 0.96 6.37
N SER A 32 19.90 2.09 6.58
CA SER A 32 20.46 2.45 7.89
C SER A 32 19.40 2.68 8.97
N GLY A 33 18.20 3.12 8.56
CA GLY A 33 17.05 3.29 9.46
C GLY A 33 16.18 2.03 9.62
N PHE A 34 16.56 0.89 9.03
CA PHE A 34 15.75 -0.32 9.05
C PHE A 34 15.78 -1.02 10.41
N ASP A 35 14.62 -1.14 11.05
CA ASP A 35 14.43 -1.74 12.36
C ASP A 35 13.30 -2.81 12.35
N TYR A 36 12.97 -3.34 13.54
CA TYR A 36 11.88 -4.33 13.68
C TYR A 36 10.50 -3.78 13.32
N GLN A 37 10.27 -2.47 13.48
CA GLN A 37 9.01 -1.84 13.08
C GLN A 37 8.94 -1.74 11.56
N ALA A 38 10.00 -1.25 10.91
CA ALA A 38 10.11 -1.23 9.45
C ALA A 38 9.92 -2.63 8.83
N ARG A 39 10.48 -3.67 9.48
CA ARG A 39 10.30 -5.08 9.08
C ARG A 39 8.84 -5.54 9.13
N LYS A 40 8.05 -5.06 10.10
CA LYS A 40 6.61 -5.36 10.17
C LYS A 40 5.83 -4.56 9.13
N ASP A 41 6.11 -3.26 9.03
CA ASP A 41 5.37 -2.33 8.19
C ASP A 41 5.58 -2.54 6.69
N MET A 42 6.67 -3.21 6.29
CA MET A 42 6.93 -3.48 4.87
C MET A 42 6.00 -4.53 4.25
N LYS A 43 5.21 -5.25 5.05
CA LYS A 43 4.46 -6.45 4.67
C LYS A 43 2.96 -6.23 4.73
N ILE A 44 2.24 -6.92 3.83
CA ILE A 44 0.79 -7.07 3.88
C ILE A 44 0.43 -8.47 3.38
N ASP A 45 -0.54 -9.13 4.03
CA ASP A 45 -1.10 -10.40 3.59
C ASP A 45 -2.30 -10.22 2.65
N SER A 46 -2.75 -11.30 2.03
CA SER A 46 -3.85 -11.28 1.05
C SER A 46 -5.18 -10.84 1.67
N GLU A 47 -5.46 -11.20 2.93
CA GLU A 47 -6.70 -10.82 3.61
C GLU A 47 -6.74 -9.31 3.89
N THR A 48 -5.66 -8.77 4.43
CA THR A 48 -5.53 -7.33 4.72
C THR A 48 -5.53 -6.51 3.43
N LEU A 49 -4.85 -7.00 2.38
CA LEU A 49 -4.88 -6.38 1.06
C LEU A 49 -6.30 -6.30 0.51
N ALA A 50 -7.05 -7.41 0.52
CA ALA A 50 -8.42 -7.44 0.01
C ALA A 50 -9.32 -6.43 0.74
N LYS A 51 -9.22 -6.35 2.07
CA LYS A 51 -9.96 -5.35 2.88
C LYS A 51 -9.61 -3.91 2.49
N GLY A 52 -8.32 -3.60 2.32
CA GLY A 52 -7.87 -2.27 1.94
C GLY A 52 -8.25 -1.87 0.50
N LEU A 53 -8.30 -2.83 -0.42
CA LEU A 53 -8.81 -2.62 -1.78
C LEU A 53 -10.31 -2.29 -1.75
N MET A 54 -11.11 -3.07 -1.02
CA MET A 54 -12.54 -2.81 -0.83
C MET A 54 -12.84 -1.49 -0.09
N ALA A 55 -11.91 -0.98 0.69
CA ALA A 55 -12.01 0.34 1.35
C ALA A 55 -11.51 1.50 0.47
N GLY A 56 -10.95 1.22 -0.71
CA GLY A 56 -10.35 2.24 -1.58
C GLY A 56 -9.05 2.84 -1.05
N GLU A 57 -8.45 2.24 -0.02
CA GLU A 57 -7.25 2.73 0.68
C GLU A 57 -5.93 2.24 0.05
N ILE A 58 -6.01 1.24 -0.82
CA ILE A 58 -4.86 0.57 -1.44
C ILE A 58 -4.93 0.66 -2.96
N GLN A 59 -3.76 0.83 -3.58
CA GLN A 59 -3.53 0.61 -5.01
C GLN A 59 -2.59 -0.60 -5.16
N LEU A 60 -3.06 -1.64 -5.86
CA LEU A 60 -2.27 -2.85 -6.13
C LEU A 60 -1.51 -2.72 -7.44
N ILE A 61 -0.19 -2.83 -7.38
CA ILE A 61 0.70 -2.77 -8.54
C ILE A 61 1.33 -4.14 -8.78
N ASP A 62 1.03 -4.72 -9.94
CA ASP A 62 1.68 -5.92 -10.44
C ASP A 62 2.97 -5.52 -11.16
N ILE A 63 4.13 -5.84 -10.57
CA ILE A 63 5.44 -5.42 -11.07
C ILE A 63 6.08 -6.44 -12.02
N ARG A 64 5.33 -7.45 -12.45
CA ARG A 64 5.82 -8.45 -13.41
C ARG A 64 6.00 -7.83 -14.78
N PHE A 65 6.79 -8.50 -15.63
CA PHE A 65 6.87 -8.16 -17.03
C PHE A 65 5.51 -8.29 -17.70
N LYS A 66 5.33 -7.54 -18.78
CA LYS A 66 4.05 -7.45 -19.49
C LYS A 66 3.53 -8.81 -19.94
N GLU A 67 4.40 -9.67 -20.42
CA GLU A 67 4.05 -11.02 -20.90
C GLU A 67 3.54 -11.91 -19.76
N GLU A 68 4.13 -11.80 -18.56
CA GLU A 68 3.65 -12.52 -17.37
C GLU A 68 2.25 -12.03 -16.97
N TYR A 69 2.02 -10.71 -17.01
CA TYR A 69 0.75 -10.09 -16.69
C TYR A 69 -0.34 -10.44 -17.74
N GLU A 70 0.01 -10.48 -19.01
CA GLU A 70 -0.90 -10.88 -20.09
C GLU A 70 -1.29 -12.36 -19.97
N ALA A 71 -0.37 -13.24 -19.56
CA ALA A 71 -0.63 -14.65 -19.39
C ALA A 71 -1.68 -14.92 -18.30
N TRP A 72 -1.61 -14.23 -17.16
CA TRP A 72 -2.63 -14.25 -16.10
C TRP A 72 -2.44 -13.04 -15.18
N ARG A 73 -3.53 -12.51 -14.62
CA ARG A 73 -3.50 -11.32 -13.75
C ARG A 73 -4.69 -11.23 -12.82
N MET A 74 -4.55 -10.42 -11.78
CA MET A 74 -5.69 -9.90 -11.01
C MET A 74 -6.28 -8.72 -11.79
N GLY A 75 -7.55 -8.81 -12.19
CA GLY A 75 -8.21 -7.81 -13.03
C GLY A 75 -8.29 -6.40 -12.42
N PHE A 76 -8.12 -6.29 -11.12
CA PHE A 76 -8.12 -5.05 -10.34
C PHE A 76 -6.72 -4.50 -10.04
N SER A 77 -5.65 -5.11 -10.56
CA SER A 77 -4.28 -4.61 -10.44
C SER A 77 -3.86 -3.75 -11.63
N VAL A 78 -2.97 -2.79 -11.39
CA VAL A 78 -2.28 -2.03 -12.44
C VAL A 78 -0.94 -2.67 -12.71
N ASN A 79 -0.61 -2.93 -13.99
CA ASN A 79 0.70 -3.46 -14.34
C ASN A 79 1.70 -2.32 -14.59
N ILE A 80 2.71 -2.26 -13.75
CA ILE A 80 3.88 -1.41 -13.92
C ILE A 80 5.12 -2.29 -13.75
N PRO A 81 5.71 -2.81 -14.84
CA PRO A 81 6.90 -3.64 -14.77
C PRO A 81 8.01 -2.99 -13.94
N LEU A 82 8.74 -3.79 -13.16
CA LEU A 82 9.76 -3.28 -12.23
C LEU A 82 10.78 -2.36 -12.92
N ASN A 83 11.19 -2.67 -14.13
CA ASN A 83 12.12 -1.86 -14.92
C ASN A 83 11.51 -0.55 -15.45
N GLU A 84 10.18 -0.45 -15.54
CA GLU A 84 9.46 0.76 -15.95
C GLU A 84 9.05 1.63 -14.76
N LEU A 85 9.01 1.07 -13.55
CA LEU A 85 8.52 1.74 -12.35
C LEU A 85 9.16 3.11 -12.10
N PRO A 86 10.49 3.33 -12.30
CA PRO A 86 11.08 4.65 -12.10
C PRO A 86 10.52 5.75 -13.02
N GLY A 87 10.08 5.40 -14.22
CA GLY A 87 9.51 6.35 -15.19
C GLY A 87 7.99 6.53 -15.10
N ARG A 88 7.32 5.81 -14.18
CA ARG A 88 5.84 5.74 -14.11
C ARG A 88 5.30 6.02 -12.70
N LEU A 89 6.06 6.77 -11.88
CA LEU A 89 5.65 7.11 -10.51
C LEU A 89 4.42 8.02 -10.46
N ASP A 90 4.11 8.74 -11.51
CA ASP A 90 2.94 9.61 -11.65
C ASP A 90 1.62 8.84 -11.79
N GLU A 91 1.67 7.53 -12.11
CA GLU A 91 0.50 6.65 -12.11
C GLU A 91 0.10 6.17 -10.69
N LEU A 92 0.92 6.48 -9.68
CA LEU A 92 0.71 6.05 -8.31
C LEU A 92 -0.03 7.11 -7.49
N ASP A 93 -1.10 6.70 -6.82
CA ASP A 93 -1.86 7.57 -5.93
C ASP A 93 -1.14 7.78 -4.59
N LYS A 94 -0.60 8.98 -4.36
CA LYS A 94 0.11 9.34 -3.13
C LYS A 94 -0.76 9.31 -1.87
N ASN A 95 -2.08 9.33 -2.02
CA ASN A 95 -3.02 9.25 -0.90
C ASN A 95 -3.29 7.81 -0.46
N LYS A 96 -2.94 6.83 -1.28
CA LYS A 96 -3.14 5.41 -1.00
C LYS A 96 -1.86 4.72 -0.51
N ILE A 97 -2.02 3.53 0.06
CA ILE A 97 -0.92 2.61 0.29
C ILE A 97 -0.66 1.87 -1.02
N ILE A 98 0.55 1.97 -1.55
CA ILE A 98 0.94 1.26 -2.75
C ILE A 98 1.40 -0.15 -2.36
N VAL A 99 0.69 -1.17 -2.80
CA VAL A 99 1.09 -2.55 -2.58
C VAL A 99 1.66 -3.11 -3.87
N THR A 100 2.94 -3.51 -3.80
CA THR A 100 3.63 -4.16 -4.91
C THR A 100 3.48 -5.67 -4.83
N ALA A 101 3.27 -6.33 -5.96
CA ALA A 101 3.11 -7.78 -6.03
C ALA A 101 3.83 -8.39 -7.24
N CYS A 102 4.31 -9.61 -7.06
CA CYS A 102 4.80 -10.52 -8.09
C CYS A 102 4.29 -11.93 -7.75
N PRO A 103 4.61 -13.00 -8.49
CA PRO A 103 4.08 -14.33 -8.19
C PRO A 103 4.31 -14.77 -6.74
N HIS A 104 5.49 -14.43 -6.19
CA HIS A 104 5.86 -14.70 -4.80
C HIS A 104 6.12 -13.39 -4.04
N LYS A 105 7.38 -12.98 -3.82
CA LYS A 105 7.67 -11.78 -3.02
C LYS A 105 8.99 -11.06 -3.34
N ASP A 106 9.93 -11.69 -3.99
CA ASP A 106 11.29 -11.21 -4.20
C ASP A 106 11.33 -9.87 -4.96
N ARG A 107 10.79 -9.82 -6.16
CA ARG A 107 10.70 -8.61 -6.99
C ARG A 107 9.81 -7.54 -6.36
N ALA A 108 8.72 -7.95 -5.71
CA ALA A 108 7.81 -7.05 -5.03
C ALA A 108 8.48 -6.33 -3.85
N GLY A 109 9.33 -7.03 -3.09
CA GLY A 109 10.12 -6.43 -2.02
C GLY A 109 11.08 -5.34 -2.53
N LEU A 110 11.72 -5.55 -3.67
CA LEU A 110 12.60 -4.57 -4.30
C LEU A 110 11.82 -3.31 -4.75
N ALA A 111 10.67 -3.51 -5.43
CA ALA A 111 9.81 -2.41 -5.84
C ALA A 111 9.30 -1.60 -4.64
N MET A 112 8.86 -2.27 -3.58
CA MET A 112 8.41 -1.63 -2.33
C MET A 112 9.51 -0.76 -1.71
N ALA A 113 10.74 -1.28 -1.59
CA ALA A 113 11.87 -0.53 -1.03
C ALA A 113 12.18 0.72 -1.88
N TYR A 114 12.20 0.58 -3.20
CA TYR A 114 12.36 1.70 -4.13
C TYR A 114 11.27 2.76 -3.92
N LEU A 115 9.99 2.37 -3.86
CA LEU A 115 8.89 3.31 -3.65
C LEU A 115 8.99 4.05 -2.32
N ARG A 116 9.46 3.40 -1.26
CA ARG A 116 9.70 4.05 0.03
C ARG A 116 10.78 5.12 -0.06
N THR A 117 11.85 4.89 -0.82
CA THR A 117 12.88 5.92 -1.03
C THR A 117 12.34 7.11 -1.82
N LYS A 118 11.24 6.94 -2.58
CA LYS A 118 10.54 7.98 -3.33
C LYS A 118 9.39 8.64 -2.55
N GLY A 119 9.29 8.35 -1.25
CA GLY A 119 8.31 8.96 -0.36
C GLY A 119 6.91 8.36 -0.41
N PHE A 120 6.71 7.23 -1.09
CA PHE A 120 5.43 6.55 -1.09
C PHE A 120 5.24 5.68 0.16
N ARG A 121 4.03 5.63 0.69
CA ARG A 121 3.63 4.60 1.64
C ARG A 121 3.49 3.29 0.89
N SER A 122 4.48 2.40 1.01
CA SER A 122 4.51 1.17 0.23
C SER A 122 4.71 -0.06 1.08
N LYS A 123 4.06 -1.15 0.67
CA LYS A 123 4.18 -2.50 1.23
C LYS A 123 4.33 -3.51 0.09
N TYR A 124 4.84 -4.71 0.40
CA TYR A 124 4.79 -5.81 -0.55
C TYR A 124 3.86 -6.92 -0.07
N LEU A 125 3.21 -7.59 -1.00
CA LEU A 125 2.33 -8.73 -0.74
C LEU A 125 3.15 -9.96 -0.37
N VAL A 126 3.07 -10.42 0.90
CA VAL A 126 3.90 -11.55 1.39
C VAL A 126 3.52 -12.90 0.78
N ASP A 127 2.22 -13.07 0.48
CA ASP A 127 1.69 -14.30 -0.11
C ASP A 127 1.90 -14.35 -1.63
N GLY A 128 2.27 -13.20 -2.22
CA GLY A 128 2.37 -13.01 -3.65
C GLY A 128 1.04 -13.11 -4.38
N LEU A 129 1.05 -12.94 -5.69
CA LEU A 129 -0.15 -13.07 -6.52
C LEU A 129 -0.72 -14.48 -6.51
N VAL A 130 0.11 -15.51 -6.32
CA VAL A 130 -0.34 -16.90 -6.21
C VAL A 130 -1.16 -17.08 -4.93
N GLY A 131 -0.67 -16.59 -3.79
CA GLY A 131 -1.40 -16.64 -2.53
C GLY A 131 -2.68 -15.80 -2.55
N LEU A 132 -2.66 -14.65 -3.24
CA LEU A 132 -3.85 -13.83 -3.44
C LEU A 132 -4.92 -14.58 -4.28
N ALA A 133 -4.50 -15.28 -5.33
CA ALA A 133 -5.41 -16.12 -6.14
C ALA A 133 -6.03 -17.24 -5.29
N GLU A 134 -5.24 -17.87 -4.43
CA GLU A 134 -5.73 -18.88 -3.48
C GLU A 134 -6.70 -18.29 -2.44
N HIS A 135 -6.45 -17.07 -1.97
CA HIS A 135 -7.33 -16.38 -1.02
C HIS A 135 -8.67 -15.99 -1.66
N LEU A 136 -8.64 -15.49 -2.90
CA LEU A 136 -9.82 -15.05 -3.66
C LEU A 136 -10.39 -16.19 -4.51
N ARG A 137 -11.00 -17.20 -3.82
CA ARG A 137 -11.69 -18.32 -4.47
C ARG A 137 -13.14 -18.41 -4.00
N GLY A 138 -14.01 -18.96 -4.86
CA GLY A 138 -15.42 -19.22 -4.53
C GLY A 138 -16.16 -17.98 -4.04
N ASP A 139 -16.80 -18.09 -2.90
CA ASP A 139 -17.61 -17.02 -2.32
C ASP A 139 -16.79 -15.77 -1.97
N LYS A 140 -15.55 -15.94 -1.52
CA LYS A 140 -14.66 -14.79 -1.23
C LYS A 140 -14.40 -13.95 -2.47
N ALA A 141 -14.15 -14.57 -3.63
CA ALA A 141 -13.96 -13.83 -4.88
C ALA A 141 -15.23 -13.09 -5.30
N ARG A 142 -16.39 -13.77 -5.24
CA ARG A 142 -17.68 -13.14 -5.55
C ARG A 142 -17.95 -11.92 -4.67
N ASP A 143 -17.77 -12.06 -3.36
CA ASP A 143 -18.10 -11.01 -2.41
C ASP A 143 -17.10 -9.84 -2.51
N PHE A 144 -15.82 -10.14 -2.75
CA PHE A 144 -14.79 -9.14 -3.04
C PHE A 144 -15.13 -8.31 -4.29
N ILE A 145 -15.44 -8.96 -5.42
CA ILE A 145 -15.76 -8.23 -6.67
C ILE A 145 -17.02 -7.38 -6.51
N ARG A 146 -18.07 -7.89 -5.85
CA ARG A 146 -19.28 -7.11 -5.58
C ARG A 146 -18.99 -5.85 -4.75
N ALA A 147 -18.11 -5.97 -3.75
CA ALA A 147 -17.71 -4.81 -2.95
C ALA A 147 -16.88 -3.80 -3.74
N MET A 148 -16.01 -4.25 -4.64
CA MET A 148 -15.23 -3.38 -5.53
C MET A 148 -16.12 -2.62 -6.53
N ASP A 149 -17.14 -3.27 -7.09
CA ASP A 149 -18.08 -2.67 -8.06
C ASP A 149 -19.03 -1.65 -7.42
N SER A 150 -19.13 -1.62 -6.09
CA SER A 150 -20.01 -0.71 -5.35
C SER A 150 -19.35 0.62 -4.92
N GLN A 151 -18.07 0.84 -5.26
CA GLN A 151 -17.32 2.07 -4.99
C GLN A 151 -17.52 3.11 -6.10
#